data_8f8a830fef6dd97a283c2f6d8d4537ab
#
_entry.id   8f8a830fef6dd97a283c2f6d8d4537ab
#
_cell.length_a   1.000
_cell.length_b   1.000
_cell.length_c   1.000
_cell.angle_alpha   90.00
_cell.angle_beta   90.00
_cell.angle_gamma   90.00
#
_symmetry.space_group_name_H-M   'P 1'
#
loop_
_entity.id
_entity.type
_entity.pdbx_description
1 polymer ?
#
loop_
_entity_poly.entity_id
_entity_poly.type
_entity_poly.pdbx_seq_one_letter_code
_entity_poly.pdbx_strand_id
1 'polypeptide(L)'
;FIESKSKSLKGNEDLLSVSEYTGVTLKQDNVGEDEFLTNAASLIGYKLCKIGDLVINIMLAWKRGLGVSAYYGIASPSYAVYTPQKEINSSFFHYRLRNEDAIAEFKRNSTGIIESRLRLYSDSFYALSIAVPPLDEQTAIAAYLDEKSEKIDRIIDTINTQIYKLKDLRKALINDVVTGKIKVVSGGVAV
;
A
#
# COMPACT_ATOMS: atom_id res chain seq x y z
N PHE A 1 16.22 7.21 11.43
CA PHE A 1 16.39 6.42 10.18
C PHE A 1 17.70 6.79 9.49
N ILE A 2 18.42 5.79 8.98
CA ILE A 2 19.61 5.96 8.14
C ILE A 2 19.40 5.20 6.85
N GLU A 3 19.75 5.80 5.70
CA GLU A 3 19.63 5.15 4.39
C GLU A 3 20.54 3.92 4.29
N SER A 4 19.92 2.77 4.02
CA SER A 4 20.63 1.52 3.78
C SER A 4 21.26 1.56 2.39
N LYS A 5 22.56 1.28 2.32
CA LYS A 5 23.30 1.10 1.05
C LYS A 5 23.50 -0.37 0.68
N SER A 6 22.91 -1.28 1.44
CA SER A 6 23.01 -2.72 1.20
C SER A 6 22.29 -3.09 -0.09
N LYS A 7 22.92 -3.97 -0.86
CA LYS A 7 22.40 -4.45 -2.16
C LYS A 7 22.42 -5.95 -2.21
N SER A 8 21.48 -6.54 -2.94
CA SER A 8 21.50 -7.96 -3.24
C SER A 8 22.69 -8.30 -4.16
N LEU A 9 23.38 -9.37 -3.81
CA LEU A 9 24.49 -9.92 -4.60
C LEU A 9 24.03 -11.00 -5.59
N LYS A 10 22.86 -11.61 -5.36
CA LYS A 10 22.34 -12.72 -6.16
C LYS A 10 21.08 -12.35 -6.92
N GLY A 11 20.26 -11.46 -6.40
CA GLY A 11 19.00 -11.04 -7.02
C GLY A 11 17.92 -12.13 -7.03
N ASN A 12 17.96 -13.05 -6.05
CA ASN A 12 17.01 -14.14 -5.90
C ASN A 12 16.10 -14.01 -4.68
N GLU A 13 16.21 -12.89 -3.99
CA GLU A 13 15.32 -12.55 -2.89
C GLU A 13 13.95 -12.08 -3.42
N ASP A 14 12.92 -12.13 -2.57
CA ASP A 14 11.58 -11.70 -2.93
C ASP A 14 11.56 -10.23 -3.34
N LEU A 15 10.95 -9.94 -4.48
CA LEU A 15 10.83 -8.57 -4.97
C LEU A 15 9.69 -7.85 -4.24
N LEU A 16 10.02 -6.70 -3.65
CA LEU A 16 9.08 -5.87 -2.92
C LEU A 16 8.49 -4.78 -3.84
N SER A 17 7.23 -4.48 -3.61
CA SER A 17 6.50 -3.39 -4.23
C SER A 17 6.07 -2.38 -3.17
N VAL A 18 5.96 -1.11 -3.56
CA VAL A 18 5.46 -0.05 -2.68
C VAL A 18 4.25 0.60 -3.31
N SER A 19 3.10 0.38 -2.70
CA SER A 19 1.80 0.90 -3.14
C SER A 19 1.38 2.13 -2.33
N GLU A 20 0.66 3.04 -2.98
CA GLU A 20 0.00 4.16 -2.30
C GLU A 20 -1.16 3.71 -1.38
N TYR A 21 -1.68 2.50 -1.57
CA TYR A 21 -2.80 1.96 -0.80
C TYR A 21 -2.33 1.13 0.40
N THR A 22 -1.46 0.16 0.17
CA THR A 22 -1.08 -0.85 1.17
C THR A 22 0.32 -0.65 1.78
N GLY A 23 1.13 0.25 1.20
CA GLY A 23 2.53 0.38 1.61
C GLY A 23 3.41 -0.68 0.97
N VAL A 24 4.27 -1.34 1.76
CA VAL A 24 5.20 -2.37 1.28
C VAL A 24 4.53 -3.73 1.26
N THR A 25 4.58 -4.41 0.11
CA THR A 25 4.03 -5.76 -0.10
C THR A 25 4.99 -6.59 -0.95
N LEU A 26 4.80 -7.89 -0.97
CA LEU A 26 5.45 -8.74 -1.97
C LEU A 26 4.87 -8.40 -3.35
N LYS A 27 5.74 -8.25 -4.34
CA LYS A 27 5.28 -7.85 -5.67
C LYS A 27 4.42 -8.93 -6.34
N GLN A 28 4.71 -10.20 -6.09
CA GLN A 28 3.92 -11.33 -6.58
C GLN A 28 2.45 -11.30 -6.15
N ASP A 29 2.15 -10.71 -4.98
CA ASP A 29 0.77 -10.61 -4.48
C ASP A 29 -0.08 -9.58 -5.25
N ASN A 30 0.57 -8.72 -6.04
CA ASN A 30 -0.07 -7.63 -6.78
C ASN A 30 -0.07 -7.83 -8.30
N VAL A 31 0.45 -8.95 -8.78
CA VAL A 31 0.63 -9.24 -10.21
C VAL A 31 -0.15 -10.51 -10.54
N GLY A 32 -0.86 -10.52 -11.66
CA GLY A 32 -1.56 -11.72 -12.14
C GLY A 32 -0.60 -12.86 -12.46
N GLU A 33 -1.07 -14.10 -12.43
CA GLU A 33 -0.25 -15.30 -12.62
C GLU A 33 0.54 -15.30 -13.96
N ASP A 34 0.04 -14.57 -14.97
CA ASP A 34 0.65 -14.48 -16.31
C ASP A 34 1.48 -13.21 -16.52
N GLU A 35 1.63 -12.34 -15.52
CA GLU A 35 2.38 -11.10 -15.64
C GLU A 35 3.81 -11.23 -15.12
N PHE A 36 4.77 -10.62 -15.83
CA PHE A 36 6.16 -10.55 -15.36
C PHE A 36 6.28 -9.67 -14.12
N LEU A 37 6.92 -10.19 -13.09
CA LEU A 37 7.20 -9.43 -11.85
C LEU A 37 8.01 -8.15 -12.13
N THR A 38 8.84 -8.16 -13.17
CA THR A 38 9.65 -7.01 -13.58
C THR A 38 10.19 -7.22 -15.01
N ASN A 39 10.43 -6.12 -15.72
CA ASN A 39 11.10 -6.12 -17.01
C ASN A 39 12.64 -6.08 -16.88
N ALA A 40 13.19 -6.10 -15.67
CA ALA A 40 14.63 -6.10 -15.46
C ALA A 40 15.23 -7.47 -15.82
N ALA A 41 16.28 -7.45 -16.62
CA ALA A 41 17.00 -8.67 -17.00
C ALA A 41 17.72 -9.34 -15.81
N SER A 42 18.00 -8.58 -14.76
CA SER A 42 18.62 -9.07 -13.52
C SER A 42 18.19 -8.20 -12.33
N LEU A 43 18.06 -8.83 -11.16
CA LEU A 43 17.77 -8.15 -9.89
C LEU A 43 19.03 -7.94 -9.03
N ILE A 44 20.20 -8.30 -9.54
CA ILE A 44 21.49 -8.04 -8.89
C ILE A 44 21.65 -6.53 -8.71
N GLY A 45 22.07 -6.13 -7.53
CA GLY A 45 22.24 -4.72 -7.18
C GLY A 45 20.97 -3.97 -6.75
N TYR A 46 19.81 -4.65 -6.71
CA TYR A 46 18.62 -4.11 -6.05
C TYR A 46 18.88 -3.87 -4.57
N LYS A 47 18.19 -2.90 -3.99
CA LYS A 47 18.39 -2.52 -2.59
C LYS A 47 17.83 -3.59 -1.66
N LEU A 48 18.66 -4.09 -0.75
CA LEU A 48 18.23 -5.04 0.26
C LEU A 48 17.37 -4.33 1.30
N CYS A 49 16.23 -4.95 1.62
CA CYS A 49 15.27 -4.48 2.61
C CYS A 49 15.08 -5.55 3.68
N LYS A 50 15.15 -5.15 4.94
CA LYS A 50 14.89 -6.00 6.10
C LYS A 50 13.53 -5.69 6.69
N ILE A 51 12.99 -6.63 7.46
CA ILE A 51 11.81 -6.39 8.28
C ILE A 51 12.09 -5.20 9.21
N GLY A 52 11.16 -4.24 9.27
CA GLY A 52 11.30 -3.00 10.03
C GLY A 52 11.94 -1.84 9.28
N ASP A 53 12.51 -2.06 8.09
CA ASP A 53 13.04 -0.97 7.26
C ASP A 53 11.89 -0.15 6.66
N LEU A 54 12.06 1.16 6.62
CA LEU A 54 11.19 2.07 5.89
C LEU A 54 11.60 2.10 4.42
N VAL A 55 10.67 1.77 3.53
CA VAL A 55 10.87 1.82 2.08
C VAL A 55 10.05 2.96 1.49
N ILE A 56 10.70 3.82 0.73
CA ILE A 56 10.07 4.98 0.07
C ILE A 56 10.26 4.86 -1.44
N ASN A 57 9.16 4.81 -2.18
CA ASN A 57 9.20 5.10 -3.60
C ASN A 57 9.37 6.62 -3.76
N ILE A 58 10.59 7.06 -4.07
CA ILE A 58 10.92 8.51 -4.13
C ILE A 58 10.04 9.29 -5.12
N MET A 59 9.47 8.61 -6.12
CA MET A 59 8.60 9.22 -7.11
C MET A 59 7.14 9.33 -6.65
N LEU A 60 6.74 8.53 -5.66
CA LEU A 60 5.37 8.44 -5.16
C LEU A 60 5.26 8.71 -3.65
N ALA A 61 6.32 9.21 -3.00
CA ALA A 61 6.29 9.54 -1.57
C ALA A 61 5.13 10.49 -1.24
N TRP A 62 4.92 11.50 -2.07
CA TRP A 62 3.85 12.49 -1.96
C TRP A 62 2.44 11.94 -2.26
N LYS A 63 2.33 10.68 -2.67
CA LYS A 63 1.10 9.89 -2.86
C LYS A 63 1.05 8.68 -1.93
N ARG A 64 1.66 8.73 -0.75
CA ARG A 64 1.74 7.61 0.20
C ARG A 64 2.49 6.38 -0.31
N GLY A 65 3.30 6.48 -1.35
CA GLY A 65 4.13 5.40 -1.87
C GLY A 65 5.32 5.09 -0.96
N LEU A 66 5.03 4.73 0.29
CA LEU A 66 6.01 4.38 1.32
C LEU A 66 5.39 3.50 2.41
N GLY A 67 6.22 2.85 3.20
CA GLY A 67 5.77 2.08 4.36
C GLY A 67 6.93 1.38 5.06
N VAL A 68 6.68 0.92 6.28
CA VAL A 68 7.62 0.05 6.99
C VAL A 68 7.38 -1.38 6.52
N SER A 69 8.46 -2.06 6.15
CA SER A 69 8.37 -3.41 5.57
C SER A 69 8.15 -4.47 6.65
N ALA A 70 7.14 -5.31 6.44
CA ALA A 70 6.96 -6.56 7.18
C ALA A 70 7.72 -7.74 6.54
N TYR A 71 8.43 -7.51 5.42
CA TYR A 71 9.06 -8.52 4.61
C TYR A 71 10.57 -8.30 4.51
N TYR A 72 11.31 -9.42 4.43
CA TYR A 72 12.69 -9.42 3.95
C TYR A 72 12.67 -9.60 2.43
N GLY A 73 13.43 -8.79 1.69
CA GLY A 73 13.44 -8.90 0.24
C GLY A 73 14.28 -7.81 -0.41
N ILE A 74 14.01 -7.55 -1.67
CA ILE A 74 14.72 -6.53 -2.46
C ILE A 74 13.76 -5.51 -3.05
N ALA A 75 14.17 -4.28 -3.06
CA ALA A 75 13.43 -3.15 -3.59
C ALA A 75 14.13 -2.55 -4.82
N SER A 76 13.36 -1.99 -5.73
CA SER A 76 13.89 -1.31 -6.92
C SER A 76 14.99 -0.30 -6.55
N PRO A 77 16.03 -0.14 -7.37
CA PRO A 77 17.03 0.92 -7.20
C PRO A 77 16.45 2.33 -7.10
N SER A 78 15.26 2.55 -7.68
CA SER A 78 14.53 3.82 -7.62
C SER A 78 13.86 4.08 -6.26
N TYR A 79 13.84 3.11 -5.35
CA TYR A 79 13.31 3.30 -4.00
C TYR A 79 14.44 3.65 -3.03
N ALA A 80 14.12 4.37 -1.98
CA ALA A 80 15.01 4.57 -0.84
C ALA A 80 14.63 3.59 0.27
N VAL A 81 15.63 2.98 0.90
CA VAL A 81 15.44 2.06 2.03
C VAL A 81 16.17 2.66 3.23
N TYR A 82 15.47 2.78 4.35
CA TYR A 82 16.01 3.38 5.58
C TYR A 82 15.86 2.43 6.76
N THR A 83 16.94 2.19 7.44
CA THR A 83 16.96 1.39 8.67
C THR A 83 16.73 2.30 9.90
N PRO A 84 15.82 1.95 10.82
CA PRO A 84 15.63 2.70 12.05
C PRO A 84 16.87 2.62 12.94
N GLN A 85 17.21 3.75 13.59
CA GLN A 85 18.39 3.84 14.49
C GLN A 85 18.04 3.59 15.95
N LYS A 86 16.76 3.59 16.27
CA LYS A 86 16.22 3.32 17.60
C LYS A 86 15.08 2.33 17.46
N GLU A 87 14.70 1.71 18.54
CA GLU A 87 13.49 0.90 18.59
C GLU A 87 12.27 1.77 18.26
N ILE A 88 11.45 1.27 17.37
CA ILE A 88 10.23 1.92 16.89
C ILE A 88 9.09 0.91 16.80
N ASN A 89 7.87 1.39 16.93
CA ASN A 89 6.72 0.60 16.52
C ASN A 89 6.47 0.77 15.01
N SER A 90 6.64 -0.30 14.25
CA SER A 90 6.54 -0.28 12.78
C SER A 90 5.15 0.11 12.27
N SER A 91 4.08 -0.38 12.90
CA SER A 91 2.70 -0.02 12.56
C SER A 91 2.44 1.46 12.84
N PHE A 92 2.91 2.00 13.97
CA PHE A 92 2.80 3.43 14.25
C PHE A 92 3.44 4.27 13.15
N PHE A 93 4.68 3.95 12.75
CA PHE A 93 5.36 4.69 11.68
C PHE A 93 4.70 4.49 10.32
N HIS A 94 4.12 3.34 10.05
CA HIS A 94 3.32 3.13 8.86
C HIS A 94 2.16 4.14 8.79
N TYR A 95 1.40 4.31 9.86
CA TYR A 95 0.32 5.30 9.95
C TYR A 95 0.84 6.74 9.95
N ARG A 96 1.87 7.02 10.78
CA ARG A 96 2.39 8.38 10.99
C ARG A 96 2.98 9.00 9.72
N LEU A 97 3.67 8.20 8.91
CA LEU A 97 4.29 8.69 7.68
C LEU A 97 3.33 8.70 6.47
N ARG A 98 2.15 8.13 6.62
CA ARG A 98 1.13 8.06 5.55
C ARG A 98 -0.08 8.96 5.82
N ASN A 99 -0.08 9.73 6.90
CA ASN A 99 -1.13 10.70 7.18
C ASN A 99 -1.02 11.94 6.28
N GLU A 100 -2.09 12.75 6.23
CA GLU A 100 -2.18 13.91 5.34
C GLU A 100 -1.06 14.93 5.59
N ASP A 101 -0.71 15.20 6.86
CA ASP A 101 0.32 16.18 7.22
C ASP A 101 1.70 15.74 6.71
N ALA A 102 2.06 14.48 6.92
CA ALA A 102 3.33 13.94 6.44
C ALA A 102 3.40 13.96 4.90
N ILE A 103 2.31 13.61 4.23
CA ILE A 103 2.22 13.62 2.77
C ILE A 103 2.33 15.05 2.21
N ALA A 104 1.71 16.03 2.87
CA ALA A 104 1.86 17.43 2.49
C ALA A 104 3.31 17.92 2.63
N GLU A 105 4.00 17.52 3.72
CA GLU A 105 5.43 17.81 3.91
C GLU A 105 6.29 17.12 2.85
N PHE A 106 6.03 15.85 2.53
CA PHE A 106 6.76 15.15 1.47
C PHE A 106 6.58 15.82 0.11
N LYS A 107 5.36 16.26 -0.20
CA LYS A 107 5.08 16.99 -1.45
C LYS A 107 5.84 18.33 -1.49
N ARG A 108 5.81 19.10 -0.40
CA ARG A 108 6.48 20.40 -0.30
C ARG A 108 7.99 20.30 -0.48
N ASN A 109 8.59 19.23 0.06
CA ASN A 109 10.04 19.01 0.03
C ASN A 109 10.51 18.14 -1.15
N SER A 110 9.59 17.73 -2.02
CA SER A 110 9.93 17.02 -3.25
C SER A 110 10.40 17.98 -4.34
N THR A 111 11.39 17.57 -5.11
CA THR A 111 11.95 18.36 -6.22
C THR A 111 11.36 17.90 -7.54
N GLY A 112 10.92 18.83 -8.37
CA GLY A 112 10.37 18.58 -9.71
C GLY A 112 9.51 19.76 -10.19
N ILE A 113 9.36 19.91 -11.51
CA ILE A 113 8.61 21.03 -12.12
C ILE A 113 7.11 20.68 -12.20
N ILE A 114 6.79 19.42 -12.44
CA ILE A 114 5.40 18.92 -12.55
C ILE A 114 5.21 17.75 -11.59
N GLU A 115 3.98 17.52 -11.14
CA GLU A 115 3.67 16.49 -10.14
C GLU A 115 4.19 15.09 -10.49
N SER A 116 4.06 14.65 -11.74
CA SER A 116 4.55 13.36 -12.20
C SER A 116 6.08 13.20 -12.13
N ARG A 117 6.80 14.29 -11.96
CA ARG A 117 8.27 14.31 -11.84
C ARG A 117 8.77 14.69 -10.45
N LEU A 118 7.89 14.86 -9.48
CA LEU A 118 8.28 15.08 -8.08
C LEU A 118 9.09 13.89 -7.57
N ARG A 119 10.17 14.20 -6.84
CA ARG A 119 11.07 13.21 -6.23
C ARG A 119 11.44 13.67 -4.82
N LEU A 120 11.19 12.82 -3.85
CA LEU A 120 11.65 13.02 -2.47
C LEU A 120 13.02 12.33 -2.32
N TYR A 121 14.08 13.09 -2.44
CA TYR A 121 15.44 12.60 -2.23
C TYR A 121 15.78 12.50 -0.75
N SER A 122 16.81 11.71 -0.41
CA SER A 122 17.22 11.45 0.97
C SER A 122 17.55 12.72 1.75
N ASP A 123 18.23 13.69 1.13
CA ASP A 123 18.57 14.96 1.80
C ASP A 123 17.31 15.75 2.20
N SER A 124 16.31 15.80 1.31
CA SER A 124 15.01 16.40 1.61
C SER A 124 14.25 15.62 2.68
N PHE A 125 14.30 14.29 2.65
CA PHE A 125 13.67 13.45 3.66
C PHE A 125 14.31 13.67 5.05
N TYR A 126 15.63 13.80 5.15
CA TYR A 126 16.33 14.07 6.41
C TYR A 126 16.07 15.47 6.97
N ALA A 127 15.73 16.42 6.13
CA ALA A 127 15.36 17.77 6.57
C ALA A 127 13.98 17.85 7.26
N LEU A 128 13.17 16.78 7.14
CA LEU A 128 11.83 16.75 7.71
C LEU A 128 11.87 16.46 9.21
N SER A 129 10.99 17.13 9.94
CA SER A 129 10.78 16.89 11.37
C SER A 129 9.37 16.40 11.60
N ILE A 130 9.24 15.30 12.33
CA ILE A 130 7.94 14.75 12.74
C ILE A 130 7.91 14.56 14.26
N ALA A 131 6.76 14.78 14.87
CA ALA A 131 6.56 14.42 16.26
C ALA A 131 6.46 12.90 16.40
N VAL A 132 7.24 12.37 17.33
CA VAL A 132 7.29 10.93 17.65
C VAL A 132 7.11 10.77 19.15
N PRO A 133 6.01 10.16 19.62
CA PRO A 133 5.78 9.90 21.04
C PRO A 133 6.70 8.79 21.57
N PRO A 134 6.76 8.57 22.90
CA PRO A 134 7.41 7.42 23.50
C PRO A 134 6.91 6.08 22.94
N LEU A 135 7.71 5.01 23.04
CA LEU A 135 7.44 3.72 22.41
C LEU A 135 6.15 3.06 22.91
N ASP A 136 5.83 3.21 24.19
CA ASP A 136 4.57 2.75 24.80
C ASP A 136 3.34 3.42 24.18
N GLU A 137 3.40 4.72 23.97
CA GLU A 137 2.34 5.49 23.31
C GLU A 137 2.26 5.15 21.82
N GLN A 138 3.38 4.97 21.12
CA GLN A 138 3.39 4.46 19.73
C GLN A 138 2.64 3.14 19.64
N THR A 139 2.90 2.23 20.57
CA THR A 139 2.28 0.90 20.61
C THR A 139 0.78 0.98 20.87
N ALA A 140 0.36 1.83 21.80
CA ALA A 140 -1.06 2.03 22.09
C ALA A 140 -1.82 2.64 20.91
N ILE A 141 -1.23 3.64 20.24
CA ILE A 141 -1.81 4.28 19.04
C ILE A 141 -1.92 3.24 17.90
N ALA A 142 -0.85 2.49 17.64
CA ALA A 142 -0.84 1.49 16.59
C ALA A 142 -1.92 0.42 16.82
N ALA A 143 -1.99 -0.16 18.01
CA ALA A 143 -2.99 -1.17 18.35
C ALA A 143 -4.43 -0.66 18.19
N TYR A 144 -4.70 0.59 18.58
CA TYR A 144 -6.01 1.20 18.38
C TYR A 144 -6.35 1.34 16.90
N LEU A 145 -5.40 1.81 16.08
CA LEU A 145 -5.61 2.00 14.64
C LEU A 145 -5.77 0.66 13.91
N ASP A 146 -4.96 -0.34 14.28
CA ASP A 146 -5.05 -1.69 13.71
C ASP A 146 -6.44 -2.29 13.98
N GLU A 147 -6.95 -2.21 15.23
CA GLU A 147 -8.29 -2.66 15.58
C GLU A 147 -9.40 -1.98 14.78
N LYS A 148 -9.28 -0.64 14.60
CA LYS A 148 -10.28 0.13 13.83
C LYS A 148 -10.22 -0.17 12.34
N SER A 149 -9.01 -0.26 11.78
CA SER A 149 -8.81 -0.60 10.37
C SER A 149 -9.39 -1.99 10.06
N GLU A 150 -9.08 -2.99 10.87
CA GLU A 150 -9.62 -4.33 10.71
C GLU A 150 -11.16 -4.39 10.74
N LYS A 151 -11.79 -3.58 11.62
CA LYS A 151 -13.26 -3.48 11.66
C LYS A 151 -13.80 -2.84 10.37
N ILE A 152 -13.16 -1.80 9.88
CA ILE A 152 -13.54 -1.13 8.62
C ILE A 152 -13.40 -2.10 7.45
N ASP A 153 -12.30 -2.83 7.35
CA ASP A 153 -12.05 -3.79 6.29
C ASP A 153 -13.12 -4.90 6.26
N ARG A 154 -13.49 -5.46 7.42
CA ARG A 154 -14.60 -6.43 7.51
C ARG A 154 -15.94 -5.84 7.03
N ILE A 155 -16.22 -4.58 7.31
CA ILE A 155 -17.42 -3.90 6.80
C ILE A 155 -17.36 -3.76 5.29
N ILE A 156 -16.21 -3.35 4.75
CA ILE A 156 -15.97 -3.23 3.30
C ILE A 156 -16.20 -4.58 2.61
N ASP A 157 -15.64 -5.66 3.13
CA ASP A 157 -15.80 -7.01 2.58
C ASP A 157 -17.26 -7.47 2.61
N THR A 158 -17.96 -7.16 3.69
CA THR A 158 -19.40 -7.45 3.81
C THR A 158 -20.21 -6.70 2.74
N ILE A 159 -19.94 -5.41 2.56
CA ILE A 159 -20.60 -4.57 1.55
C ILE A 159 -20.29 -5.10 0.14
N ASN A 160 -19.04 -5.43 -0.17
CA ASN A 160 -18.65 -5.99 -1.46
C ASN A 160 -19.38 -7.31 -1.75
N THR A 161 -19.49 -8.17 -0.75
CA THR A 161 -20.26 -9.42 -0.86
C THR A 161 -21.75 -9.15 -1.15
N GLN A 162 -22.36 -8.17 -0.50
CA GLN A 162 -23.75 -7.77 -0.76
C GLN A 162 -23.92 -7.22 -2.18
N ILE A 163 -23.00 -6.37 -2.64
CA ILE A 163 -23.00 -5.83 -4.01
C ILE A 163 -22.92 -6.97 -5.03
N TYR A 164 -22.07 -7.97 -4.79
CA TYR A 164 -21.96 -9.14 -5.67
C TYR A 164 -23.30 -9.90 -5.76
N LYS A 165 -23.90 -10.22 -4.60
CA LYS A 165 -25.20 -10.91 -4.54
C LYS A 165 -26.32 -10.13 -5.25
N LEU A 166 -26.35 -8.81 -5.09
CA LEU A 166 -27.34 -7.95 -5.77
C LEU A 166 -27.15 -7.94 -7.28
N LYS A 167 -25.90 -7.94 -7.76
CA LYS A 167 -25.60 -8.06 -9.19
C LYS A 167 -26.06 -9.39 -9.76
N ASP A 168 -25.89 -10.49 -9.04
CA ASP A 168 -26.33 -11.81 -9.46
C ASP A 168 -27.86 -11.94 -9.45
N LEU A 169 -28.52 -11.43 -8.41
CA LEU A 169 -29.97 -11.36 -8.32
C LEU A 169 -30.56 -10.55 -9.51
N ARG A 170 -29.95 -9.42 -9.83
CA ARG A 170 -30.36 -8.62 -11.00
C ARG A 170 -30.25 -9.41 -12.30
N LYS A 171 -29.15 -10.17 -12.51
CA LYS A 171 -28.99 -11.02 -13.69
C LYS A 171 -30.05 -12.11 -13.74
N ALA A 172 -30.28 -12.80 -12.62
CA ALA A 172 -31.30 -13.85 -12.53
C ALA A 172 -32.71 -13.31 -12.84
N LEU A 173 -33.09 -12.17 -12.23
CA LEU A 173 -34.39 -11.55 -12.48
C LEU A 173 -34.60 -11.16 -13.94
N ILE A 174 -33.60 -10.55 -14.58
CA ILE A 174 -33.66 -10.21 -15.99
C ILE A 174 -33.86 -11.47 -16.83
N ASN A 175 -33.08 -12.53 -16.58
CA ASN A 175 -33.19 -13.78 -17.28
C ASN A 175 -34.58 -14.42 -17.13
N ASP A 176 -35.10 -14.46 -15.91
CA ASP A 176 -36.37 -15.11 -15.60
C ASP A 176 -37.57 -14.38 -16.21
N VAL A 177 -37.52 -13.06 -16.25
CA VAL A 177 -38.54 -12.23 -16.93
C VAL A 177 -38.45 -12.39 -18.45
N VAL A 178 -37.25 -12.27 -19.04
CA VAL A 178 -37.07 -12.34 -20.51
C VAL A 178 -37.36 -13.75 -21.06
N THR A 179 -37.07 -14.79 -20.26
CA THR A 179 -37.36 -16.19 -20.66
C THR A 179 -38.81 -16.61 -20.35
N GLY A 180 -39.64 -15.71 -19.79
CA GLY A 180 -41.06 -16.00 -19.51
C GLY A 180 -41.30 -16.87 -18.26
N LYS A 181 -40.29 -17.14 -17.45
CA LYS A 181 -40.45 -17.82 -16.15
C LYS A 181 -41.27 -16.98 -15.17
N ILE A 182 -41.09 -15.65 -15.25
CA ILE A 182 -41.89 -14.68 -14.49
C ILE A 182 -42.73 -13.89 -15.51
N LYS A 183 -44.06 -13.95 -15.37
CA LYS A 183 -44.98 -13.18 -16.20
C LYS A 183 -45.14 -11.77 -15.65
N VAL A 184 -44.85 -10.77 -16.48
CA VAL A 184 -45.14 -9.35 -16.18
C VAL A 184 -46.50 -9.03 -16.78
N VAL A 185 -47.48 -8.73 -15.94
CA VAL A 185 -48.84 -8.34 -16.36
C VAL A 185 -48.93 -6.81 -16.33
N SER A 186 -49.63 -6.19 -17.27
CA SER A 186 -49.85 -4.75 -17.32
C SER A 186 -50.52 -4.27 -16.00
N GLY A 187 -49.72 -3.61 -15.14
CA GLY A 187 -50.23 -3.02 -13.89
C GLY A 187 -49.75 -3.64 -12.58
N GLY A 188 -48.89 -4.66 -12.58
CA GLY A 188 -48.34 -5.19 -11.35
C GLY A 188 -47.52 -6.46 -11.55
N VAL A 189 -46.49 -6.63 -10.76
CA VAL A 189 -45.81 -7.91 -10.58
C VAL A 189 -46.71 -8.75 -9.67
N ALA A 190 -47.28 -9.84 -10.21
CA ALA A 190 -47.90 -10.84 -9.35
C ALA A 190 -46.80 -11.57 -8.58
N VAL A 191 -46.80 -11.44 -7.24
CA VAL A 191 -45.91 -12.16 -6.30
C VAL A 191 -46.39 -13.58 -6.16
#